data_c02a7f8b8785aa56fc27fb4af1cbb1de
#
_entry.id   c02a7f8b8785aa56fc27fb4af1cbb1de
#
_cell.length_a   1.000
_cell.length_b   1.000
_cell.length_c   1.000
_cell.angle_alpha   90.00
_cell.angle_beta   90.00
_cell.angle_gamma   90.00
#
_symmetry.space_group_name_H-M   'P 1'
#
loop_
_entity.id
_entity.type
_entity.pdbx_description
1 polymer ?
#
loop_
_entity_poly.entity_id
_entity_poly.type
_entity_poly.pdbx_seq_one_letter_code
_entity_poly.pdbx_strand_id
1 'polypeptide(L)'
;MIMKISKIFLSGILACLCACNCTTDKPDNGQNTPDTPDTPTPKPEVVTKDVVAYVTTADSQKQFERTTFNFGKPGSMSPYQVSYDKTSLATEPVDGFGLAVTTAAAYNLLKMDPADRTAFLEETFSREKGAGMSLIRVAIGASDFCLDDNYTWCDKQGLENFAVHSEDKNYLFPVLKEIYAINPDVKIIGSPWSCPQWMKCQMPGGNSWDVSKFNVPVTDETTYKSWTGGRLKPSCYDDYAEYFVKWIQTMEAEGFDIHAITMQNEPLNPGNSMSLVMPWQDQKEFVKVLGPAMDKAGLADVEILLFDHNFNYDGKEGQDNYPLNIYADPEAYKWADGSAWHNYGGSVTELNEIYAANPEKKIYFTEASIGEWIGGWEDRWNFNFLSNCLVPDFSTMFLGVLSRGGRGSVLWNLMLDDKRGPYSRHDGSCKTCYGGVTINSADYKTIVKNSHWFDCAHASVALKPGARRMKIKTFDLPSGLEIQMYLNTDNTVGVLICNNSSKEQDFVFASTKQTVKYKVPARSIASLLWQE
;
A
#
# COMPACT_ATOMS: atom_id res chain seq x y z
N MET A 1 7.09 -15.93 36.52
CA MET A 1 5.92 -15.51 37.32
C MET A 1 6.23 -14.13 37.90
N ILE A 2 6.07 -13.09 37.09
CA ILE A 2 6.11 -11.69 37.54
C ILE A 2 5.00 -10.96 36.77
N MET A 3 4.09 -10.41 37.56
CA MET A 3 2.85 -9.77 37.12
C MET A 3 3.10 -8.43 36.42
N LYS A 4 2.45 -8.22 35.28
CA LYS A 4 2.29 -6.91 34.67
C LYS A 4 1.32 -6.06 35.47
N ILE A 5 1.73 -4.87 35.85
CA ILE A 5 0.91 -3.88 36.56
C ILE A 5 0.34 -2.93 35.47
N SER A 6 -0.99 -2.99 35.33
CA SER A 6 -1.74 -2.01 34.52
C SER A 6 -1.80 -0.67 35.23
N LYS A 7 -1.45 0.41 34.51
CA LYS A 7 -1.69 1.78 34.94
C LYS A 7 -3.07 2.24 34.45
N ILE A 8 -3.99 2.40 35.38
CA ILE A 8 -5.28 3.06 35.18
C ILE A 8 -5.07 4.56 35.39
N PHE A 9 -5.35 5.37 34.39
CA PHE A 9 -5.45 6.82 34.53
C PHE A 9 -6.90 7.22 34.86
N LEU A 10 -7.06 7.83 36.01
CA LEU A 10 -8.31 8.38 36.51
C LEU A 10 -8.43 9.84 36.04
N SER A 11 -9.43 10.14 35.20
CA SER A 11 -9.74 11.52 34.81
C SER A 11 -10.74 12.10 35.79
N GLY A 12 -10.30 13.13 36.52
CA GLY A 12 -11.15 13.90 37.40
C GLY A 12 -11.99 14.93 36.65
N ILE A 13 -13.28 14.91 36.91
CA ILE A 13 -14.26 15.92 36.47
C ILE A 13 -14.21 17.07 37.48
N LEU A 14 -13.98 18.29 37.00
CA LEU A 14 -14.16 19.49 37.79
C LEU A 14 -15.33 20.32 37.22
N ALA A 15 -16.43 20.29 37.95
CA ALA A 15 -17.59 21.15 37.73
C ALA A 15 -17.39 22.48 38.46
N CYS A 16 -17.51 23.59 37.75
CA CYS A 16 -17.66 24.91 38.36
C CYS A 16 -19.05 25.48 38.03
N LEU A 17 -19.88 25.52 39.06
CA LEU A 17 -21.09 26.32 39.15
C LEU A 17 -20.71 27.74 39.58
N CYS A 18 -21.17 28.77 38.87
CA CYS A 18 -21.36 30.07 39.43
C CYS A 18 -22.67 30.67 38.95
N ALA A 19 -23.59 30.77 39.87
CA ALA A 19 -24.79 31.58 39.76
C ALA A 19 -24.51 32.97 40.37
N CYS A 20 -24.98 34.02 39.75
CA CYS A 20 -25.38 35.24 40.50
C CYS A 20 -26.42 36.04 39.72
N ASN A 21 -27.49 36.33 40.43
CA ASN A 21 -28.61 37.20 40.14
C ASN A 21 -28.23 38.70 40.14
N CYS A 22 -29.00 39.54 39.43
CA CYS A 22 -29.90 40.59 39.94
C CYS A 22 -30.26 41.61 38.82
N THR A 23 -31.53 41.66 38.48
CA THR A 23 -32.50 42.78 38.56
C THR A 23 -31.98 44.21 38.20
N THR A 24 -32.64 44.98 37.32
CA THR A 24 -33.89 45.70 37.43
C THR A 24 -34.26 46.49 36.15
N ASP A 25 -35.56 46.57 35.92
CA ASP A 25 -36.40 47.62 35.38
C ASP A 25 -36.51 47.96 33.89
N LYS A 26 -37.79 47.89 33.47
CA LYS A 26 -38.46 48.36 32.26
C LYS A 26 -38.59 49.88 32.18
N PRO A 27 -38.97 50.49 31.02
CA PRO A 27 -40.35 50.34 30.53
C PRO A 27 -40.56 50.19 29.01
N ASP A 28 -41.56 49.44 28.73
CA ASP A 28 -42.61 49.37 27.74
C ASP A 28 -42.65 50.41 26.59
N ASN A 29 -42.75 49.91 25.35
CA ASN A 29 -43.68 50.41 24.34
C ASN A 29 -43.98 49.35 23.27
N GLY A 30 -45.24 49.00 23.18
CA GLY A 30 -45.72 47.92 22.35
C GLY A 30 -45.83 48.22 20.87
N GLN A 31 -45.74 47.14 20.10
CA GLN A 31 -46.55 46.90 18.91
C GLN A 31 -46.64 45.39 18.65
N ASN A 32 -47.85 44.87 18.75
CA ASN A 32 -48.24 43.53 18.39
C ASN A 32 -48.11 43.27 16.88
N THR A 33 -47.32 42.26 16.49
CA THR A 33 -47.51 41.54 15.24
C THR A 33 -47.73 40.07 15.57
N PRO A 34 -48.64 39.34 14.93
CA PRO A 34 -48.98 37.96 15.32
C PRO A 34 -47.89 36.98 14.95
N ASP A 35 -47.53 36.13 15.92
CA ASP A 35 -46.64 34.97 15.76
C ASP A 35 -47.21 34.03 14.70
N THR A 36 -46.48 33.88 13.59
CA THR A 36 -46.59 32.71 12.71
C THR A 36 -45.90 31.52 13.39
N PRO A 37 -46.53 30.36 13.50
CA PRO A 37 -45.90 29.20 14.08
C PRO A 37 -44.72 28.77 13.22
N ASP A 38 -43.54 28.70 13.83
CA ASP A 38 -42.34 28.07 13.25
C ASP A 38 -42.67 26.62 12.82
N THR A 39 -42.82 26.43 11.54
CA THR A 39 -42.87 25.08 10.95
C THR A 39 -41.46 24.52 11.05
N PRO A 40 -41.25 23.43 11.78
CA PRO A 40 -39.90 22.82 11.85
C PRO A 40 -39.47 22.40 10.46
N THR A 41 -38.37 22.97 9.99
CA THR A 41 -37.72 22.53 8.75
C THR A 41 -37.46 21.03 8.87
N PRO A 42 -37.98 20.18 7.94
CA PRO A 42 -37.73 18.75 8.02
C PRO A 42 -36.20 18.50 7.94
N LYS A 43 -35.66 17.88 8.96
CA LYS A 43 -34.29 17.32 8.85
C LYS A 43 -34.31 16.41 7.63
N PRO A 44 -33.29 16.50 6.73
CA PRO A 44 -33.22 15.57 5.61
C PRO A 44 -33.22 14.15 6.18
N GLU A 45 -34.18 13.37 5.75
CA GLU A 45 -34.33 11.95 6.07
C GLU A 45 -33.08 11.27 5.50
N VAL A 46 -32.17 10.82 6.36
CA VAL A 46 -31.02 10.01 5.98
C VAL A 46 -31.58 8.67 5.54
N VAL A 47 -31.92 8.54 4.27
CA VAL A 47 -32.32 7.26 3.67
C VAL A 47 -31.05 6.41 3.63
N THR A 48 -30.82 5.63 4.69
CA THR A 48 -29.77 4.60 4.73
C THR A 48 -30.18 3.49 3.78
N LYS A 49 -29.56 3.45 2.61
CA LYS A 49 -29.71 2.33 1.70
C LYS A 49 -28.78 1.19 2.11
N ASP A 50 -29.22 -0.05 1.82
CA ASP A 50 -28.58 -1.25 2.34
C ASP A 50 -27.20 -1.52 1.74
N VAL A 51 -26.98 -1.16 0.46
CA VAL A 51 -25.77 -1.46 -0.30
C VAL A 51 -25.13 -0.17 -0.82
N VAL A 52 -23.83 -0.04 -0.60
CA VAL A 52 -22.98 0.98 -1.22
C VAL A 52 -22.14 0.33 -2.31
N ALA A 53 -22.09 0.94 -3.48
CA ALA A 53 -21.25 0.51 -4.59
C ALA A 53 -20.39 1.66 -5.10
N TYR A 54 -19.15 1.33 -5.45
CA TYR A 54 -18.22 2.20 -6.17
C TYR A 54 -17.90 1.55 -7.51
N VAL A 55 -17.74 2.34 -8.56
CA VAL A 55 -17.41 1.84 -9.88
C VAL A 55 -16.46 2.77 -10.63
N THR A 56 -15.47 2.19 -11.30
CA THR A 56 -14.57 2.87 -12.23
C THR A 56 -14.56 2.11 -13.55
N THR A 57 -14.69 2.84 -14.67
CA THR A 57 -14.72 2.25 -16.01
C THR A 57 -13.49 2.63 -16.83
N ALA A 58 -13.02 1.72 -17.68
CA ALA A 58 -11.83 1.92 -18.51
C ALA A 58 -11.99 3.08 -19.52
N ASP A 59 -13.21 3.44 -19.89
CA ASP A 59 -13.51 4.59 -20.74
C ASP A 59 -13.58 5.93 -19.97
N SER A 60 -13.29 5.91 -18.67
CA SER A 60 -13.30 7.06 -17.77
C SER A 60 -14.67 7.75 -17.59
N GLN A 61 -15.77 7.14 -18.04
CA GLN A 61 -17.10 7.71 -17.85
C GLN A 61 -17.54 7.67 -16.38
N LYS A 62 -17.02 6.71 -15.63
CA LYS A 62 -17.18 6.58 -14.19
C LYS A 62 -15.81 6.49 -13.54
N GLN A 63 -15.57 7.35 -12.53
CA GLN A 63 -14.31 7.42 -11.82
C GLN A 63 -14.59 7.39 -10.30
N PHE A 64 -14.54 6.20 -9.72
CA PHE A 64 -14.86 5.94 -8.32
C PHE A 64 -16.27 6.44 -7.95
N GLU A 65 -17.20 6.34 -8.92
CA GLU A 65 -18.58 6.82 -8.77
C GLU A 65 -19.30 6.01 -7.69
N ARG A 66 -19.76 6.72 -6.65
CA ARG A 66 -20.48 6.12 -5.52
C ARG A 66 -21.98 6.10 -5.79
N THR A 67 -22.59 4.94 -5.65
CA THR A 67 -24.05 4.75 -5.72
C THR A 67 -24.53 3.95 -4.51
N THR A 68 -25.84 4.04 -4.22
CA THR A 68 -26.48 3.28 -3.15
C THR A 68 -27.81 2.71 -3.59
N PHE A 69 -28.15 1.50 -3.14
CA PHE A 69 -29.42 0.84 -3.48
C PHE A 69 -29.83 -0.14 -2.38
N ASN A 70 -31.09 -0.58 -2.41
CA ASN A 70 -31.63 -1.48 -1.39
C ASN A 70 -31.44 -2.96 -1.79
N PHE A 71 -31.51 -3.85 -0.82
CA PHE A 71 -31.54 -5.29 -1.07
C PHE A 71 -32.73 -5.67 -1.96
N GLY A 72 -32.53 -6.70 -2.77
CA GLY A 72 -33.59 -7.38 -3.48
C GLY A 72 -34.33 -8.38 -2.58
N LYS A 73 -35.50 -8.82 -3.06
CA LYS A 73 -36.27 -9.86 -2.38
C LYS A 73 -35.47 -11.18 -2.37
N PRO A 74 -35.49 -11.96 -1.27
CA PRO A 74 -34.92 -13.29 -1.25
C PRO A 74 -35.46 -14.14 -2.40
N GLY A 75 -34.58 -14.95 -3.02
CA GLY A 75 -34.94 -15.77 -4.19
C GLY A 75 -35.01 -15.02 -5.51
N SER A 76 -34.60 -13.75 -5.58
CA SER A 76 -34.40 -13.05 -6.85
C SER A 76 -33.40 -13.81 -7.72
N MET A 77 -33.75 -14.09 -8.97
CA MET A 77 -32.92 -14.82 -9.92
C MET A 77 -32.23 -13.85 -10.87
N SER A 78 -31.03 -14.21 -11.28
CA SER A 78 -30.29 -13.63 -12.40
C SER A 78 -29.68 -14.76 -13.21
N PRO A 79 -29.32 -14.57 -14.47
CA PRO A 79 -28.59 -15.57 -15.25
C PRO A 79 -27.33 -16.07 -14.53
N TYR A 80 -26.68 -15.19 -13.77
CA TYR A 80 -25.47 -15.50 -13.02
C TYR A 80 -25.68 -15.29 -11.53
N GLN A 81 -25.25 -16.25 -10.73
CA GLN A 81 -25.45 -16.22 -9.28
C GLN A 81 -24.15 -16.49 -8.54
N VAL A 82 -23.92 -15.74 -7.48
CA VAL A 82 -22.85 -15.94 -6.49
C VAL A 82 -23.50 -16.23 -5.14
N SER A 83 -23.29 -17.45 -4.62
CA SER A 83 -23.68 -17.80 -3.25
C SER A 83 -22.47 -17.70 -2.35
N TYR A 84 -22.64 -17.22 -1.14
CA TYR A 84 -21.59 -17.07 -0.17
C TYR A 84 -21.98 -17.57 1.22
N ASP A 85 -20.99 -17.95 2.00
CA ASP A 85 -21.13 -18.40 3.38
C ASP A 85 -20.09 -17.69 4.24
N LYS A 86 -20.57 -16.80 5.11
CA LYS A 86 -19.72 -16.02 6.01
C LYS A 86 -19.07 -16.84 7.13
N THR A 87 -19.43 -18.11 7.31
CA THR A 87 -18.79 -19.01 8.26
C THR A 87 -17.57 -19.72 7.69
N SER A 88 -17.42 -19.71 6.37
CA SER A 88 -16.30 -20.35 5.67
C SER A 88 -15.31 -19.29 5.19
N LEU A 89 -14.38 -18.93 6.08
CA LEU A 89 -13.39 -17.89 5.86
C LEU A 89 -12.00 -18.47 5.63
N ALA A 90 -11.21 -17.81 4.79
CA ALA A 90 -9.77 -18.05 4.70
C ALA A 90 -9.07 -17.70 6.02
N THR A 91 -7.91 -18.30 6.25
CA THR A 91 -7.10 -18.06 7.45
C THR A 91 -6.38 -16.72 7.39
N GLU A 92 -6.00 -16.30 6.20
CA GLU A 92 -5.20 -15.10 5.94
C GLU A 92 -6.08 -13.84 5.97
N PRO A 93 -5.89 -12.92 6.94
CA PRO A 93 -6.54 -11.62 6.90
C PRO A 93 -5.83 -10.68 5.94
N VAL A 94 -6.55 -9.72 5.40
CA VAL A 94 -6.00 -8.60 4.64
C VAL A 94 -5.33 -7.60 5.60
N ASP A 95 -4.15 -7.09 5.25
CA ASP A 95 -3.45 -6.06 6.02
C ASP A 95 -3.69 -4.65 5.47
N GLY A 96 -3.93 -4.51 4.17
CA GLY A 96 -4.28 -3.23 3.57
C GLY A 96 -3.83 -3.07 2.12
N PHE A 97 -4.13 -1.89 1.58
CA PHE A 97 -3.77 -1.49 0.22
C PHE A 97 -3.38 -0.01 0.19
N GLY A 98 -2.55 0.37 -0.77
CA GLY A 98 -2.18 1.76 -0.98
C GLY A 98 -1.03 1.95 -1.95
N LEU A 99 -0.34 3.06 -1.81
CA LEU A 99 0.70 3.52 -2.72
C LEU A 99 1.97 3.90 -1.96
N ALA A 100 3.12 3.78 -2.60
CA ALA A 100 4.38 4.19 -2.00
C ALA A 100 4.43 5.72 -1.82
N VAL A 101 4.90 6.16 -0.67
CA VAL A 101 5.14 7.57 -0.35
C VAL A 101 6.65 7.81 -0.35
N THR A 102 7.17 8.26 -1.50
CA THR A 102 8.58 8.63 -1.67
C THR A 102 8.80 10.08 -1.26
N THR A 103 10.06 10.50 -1.10
CA THR A 103 10.38 11.92 -0.85
C THR A 103 9.94 12.80 -2.01
N ALA A 104 9.95 12.29 -3.25
CA ALA A 104 9.40 12.97 -4.42
C ALA A 104 7.87 13.18 -4.31
N ALA A 105 7.12 12.15 -3.93
CA ALA A 105 5.68 12.28 -3.71
C ALA A 105 5.38 13.27 -2.59
N ALA A 106 6.11 13.19 -1.49
CA ALA A 106 5.98 14.10 -0.36
C ALA A 106 6.29 15.56 -0.73
N TYR A 107 7.34 15.77 -1.53
CA TYR A 107 7.67 17.10 -2.06
C TYR A 107 6.51 17.69 -2.89
N ASN A 108 5.96 16.91 -3.83
CA ASN A 108 4.84 17.35 -4.66
C ASN A 108 3.61 17.69 -3.82
N LEU A 109 3.29 16.86 -2.82
CA LEU A 109 2.19 17.13 -1.89
C LEU A 109 2.41 18.41 -1.09
N LEU A 110 3.61 18.66 -0.58
CA LEU A 110 3.92 19.88 0.20
C LEU A 110 3.94 21.16 -0.67
N LYS A 111 4.03 21.03 -2.00
CA LYS A 111 3.87 22.16 -2.92
C LYS A 111 2.40 22.56 -3.14
N MET A 112 1.46 21.68 -2.87
CA MET A 112 0.03 21.99 -2.93
C MET A 112 -0.34 23.04 -1.88
N ASP A 113 -1.40 23.80 -2.16
CA ASP A 113 -2.07 24.57 -1.11
C ASP A 113 -2.47 23.64 0.05
N PRO A 114 -2.27 24.03 1.32
CA PRO A 114 -2.58 23.15 2.46
C PRO A 114 -4.01 22.62 2.48
N ALA A 115 -5.00 23.40 2.06
CA ALA A 115 -6.39 22.97 2.04
C ALA A 115 -6.64 21.93 0.94
N ASP A 116 -6.09 22.14 -0.27
CA ASP A 116 -6.19 21.19 -1.39
C ASP A 116 -5.45 19.89 -1.05
N ARG A 117 -4.28 19.97 -0.40
CA ARG A 117 -3.51 18.81 0.08
C ARG A 117 -4.29 18.02 1.13
N THR A 118 -4.85 18.68 2.13
CA THR A 118 -5.66 18.04 3.17
C THR A 118 -6.86 17.32 2.54
N ALA A 119 -7.57 17.96 1.62
CA ALA A 119 -8.70 17.35 0.93
C ALA A 119 -8.28 16.09 0.14
N PHE A 120 -7.15 16.14 -0.56
CA PHE A 120 -6.62 14.98 -1.30
C PHE A 120 -6.20 13.84 -0.35
N LEU A 121 -5.51 14.16 0.76
CA LEU A 121 -5.11 13.16 1.74
C LEU A 121 -6.32 12.54 2.46
N GLU A 122 -7.35 13.35 2.80
CA GLU A 122 -8.62 12.82 3.34
C GLU A 122 -9.32 11.89 2.33
N GLU A 123 -9.39 12.28 1.06
CA GLU A 123 -9.97 11.44 0.00
C GLU A 123 -9.22 10.11 -0.17
N THR A 124 -7.92 10.09 0.05
CA THR A 124 -7.07 8.90 -0.12
C THR A 124 -7.06 8.01 1.13
N PHE A 125 -6.84 8.58 2.31
CA PHE A 125 -6.54 7.82 3.53
C PHE A 125 -7.70 7.75 4.54
N SER A 126 -8.66 8.68 4.52
CA SER A 126 -9.75 8.65 5.49
C SER A 126 -10.68 7.45 5.25
N ARG A 127 -10.94 6.68 6.31
CA ARG A 127 -11.90 5.55 6.27
C ARG A 127 -13.35 6.01 6.22
N GLU A 128 -13.64 7.21 6.69
CA GLU A 128 -15.00 7.74 6.76
C GLU A 128 -15.36 8.58 5.53
N LYS A 129 -14.40 9.36 5.02
CA LYS A 129 -14.62 10.36 3.97
C LYS A 129 -14.01 9.98 2.62
N GLY A 130 -13.10 9.00 2.60
CA GLY A 130 -12.30 8.66 1.43
C GLY A 130 -12.23 7.17 1.13
N ALA A 131 -11.17 6.78 0.45
CA ALA A 131 -10.90 5.39 0.06
C ALA A 131 -10.43 4.52 1.24
N GLY A 132 -9.81 5.11 2.26
CA GLY A 132 -9.32 4.39 3.45
C GLY A 132 -8.07 3.57 3.20
N MET A 133 -7.17 4.04 2.32
CA MET A 133 -5.87 3.36 2.12
C MET A 133 -5.13 3.25 3.44
N SER A 134 -4.54 2.08 3.72
CA SER A 134 -4.00 1.75 5.05
C SER A 134 -2.67 1.02 5.03
N LEU A 135 -2.11 0.75 3.85
CA LEU A 135 -0.78 0.16 3.69
C LEU A 135 0.02 1.02 2.71
N ILE A 136 1.17 1.50 3.12
CA ILE A 136 2.06 2.30 2.28
C ILE A 136 3.46 1.72 2.28
N ARG A 137 4.27 2.07 1.28
CA ARG A 137 5.67 1.70 1.22
C ARG A 137 6.55 2.94 1.27
N VAL A 138 7.63 2.88 2.03
CA VAL A 138 8.57 3.98 2.23
C VAL A 138 9.99 3.47 1.97
N ALA A 139 10.80 4.26 1.29
CA ALA A 139 12.21 3.93 1.10
C ALA A 139 13.01 4.07 2.41
N ILE A 140 13.92 3.15 2.67
CA ILE A 140 14.93 3.27 3.74
C ILE A 140 16.14 3.99 3.15
N GLY A 141 16.21 5.30 3.31
CA GLY A 141 17.08 6.20 2.56
C GLY A 141 16.45 6.64 1.25
N ALA A 142 17.25 6.98 0.24
CA ALA A 142 16.75 7.36 -1.07
C ALA A 142 16.21 6.17 -1.87
N SER A 143 15.31 6.46 -2.79
CA SER A 143 14.96 5.64 -3.94
C SER A 143 15.34 6.39 -5.22
N ASP A 144 15.00 5.85 -6.38
CA ASP A 144 15.10 6.57 -7.66
C ASP A 144 14.16 7.79 -7.74
N PHE A 145 13.21 7.92 -6.80
CA PHE A 145 12.32 9.09 -6.63
C PHE A 145 12.68 9.90 -5.37
N CYS A 146 13.92 10.33 -5.26
CA CYS A 146 14.38 11.40 -4.37
C CYS A 146 14.52 12.73 -5.13
N LEU A 147 14.84 13.83 -4.44
CA LEU A 147 14.80 15.16 -5.07
C LEU A 147 16.02 15.47 -5.91
N ASP A 148 17.18 15.02 -5.49
CA ASP A 148 18.44 15.43 -6.12
C ASP A 148 19.47 14.30 -6.15
N ASP A 149 20.12 14.03 -5.03
CA ASP A 149 21.16 13.02 -4.89
C ASP A 149 20.69 11.78 -4.14
N ASN A 150 21.31 10.66 -4.47
CA ASN A 150 21.15 9.43 -3.68
C ASN A 150 21.78 9.58 -2.30
N TYR A 151 21.14 8.99 -1.29
CA TYR A 151 21.61 9.03 0.11
C TYR A 151 21.12 7.82 0.90
N THR A 152 21.81 7.55 1.99
CA THR A 152 21.32 6.71 3.10
C THR A 152 21.33 7.54 4.40
N TRP A 153 20.83 6.98 5.48
CA TRP A 153 20.92 7.67 6.78
C TRP A 153 22.30 7.47 7.46
N CYS A 154 23.27 6.88 6.74
CA CYS A 154 24.62 6.64 7.26
C CYS A 154 25.70 6.64 6.14
N ASP A 155 25.81 7.71 5.36
CA ASP A 155 26.74 7.80 4.23
C ASP A 155 28.20 7.89 4.64
N LYS A 156 28.46 8.39 5.84
CA LYS A 156 29.78 8.39 6.43
C LYS A 156 29.99 7.07 7.21
N GLN A 157 31.17 6.46 7.04
CA GLN A 157 31.51 5.20 7.69
C GLN A 157 31.37 5.27 9.22
N GLY A 158 30.75 4.23 9.80
CA GLY A 158 30.48 4.05 11.21
C GLY A 158 29.07 4.47 11.61
N LEU A 159 28.38 3.62 12.36
CA LEU A 159 26.98 3.82 12.78
C LEU A 159 26.79 4.96 13.77
N GLU A 160 27.86 5.50 14.35
CA GLU A 160 27.84 6.75 15.10
C GLU A 160 27.49 7.97 14.24
N ASN A 161 27.58 7.84 12.90
CA ASN A 161 27.20 8.86 11.93
C ASN A 161 25.77 8.68 11.39
N PHE A 162 25.01 7.71 11.92
CA PHE A 162 23.62 7.50 11.53
C PHE A 162 22.78 8.72 11.92
N ALA A 163 22.06 9.29 10.94
CA ALA A 163 21.18 10.43 11.15
C ALA A 163 20.11 10.49 10.04
N VAL A 164 18.92 10.94 10.40
CA VAL A 164 17.84 11.19 9.43
C VAL A 164 18.31 12.19 8.37
N HIS A 165 18.19 11.82 7.10
CA HIS A 165 18.56 12.72 6.01
C HIS A 165 17.62 13.93 5.91
N SER A 166 18.12 15.04 5.39
CA SER A 166 17.36 16.29 5.31
C SER A 166 16.11 16.18 4.42
N GLU A 167 16.14 15.36 3.37
CA GLU A 167 14.95 15.15 2.53
C GLU A 167 13.82 14.46 3.30
N ASP A 168 14.14 13.39 4.05
CA ASP A 168 13.13 12.70 4.86
C ASP A 168 12.56 13.61 5.93
N LYS A 169 13.44 14.35 6.62
CA LYS A 169 13.04 15.27 7.68
C LYS A 169 12.18 16.43 7.18
N ASN A 170 12.49 16.98 5.99
CA ASN A 170 11.84 18.17 5.47
C ASN A 170 10.60 17.88 4.63
N TYR A 171 10.50 16.69 4.04
CA TYR A 171 9.41 16.35 3.12
C TYR A 171 8.64 15.10 3.56
N LEU A 172 9.29 13.96 3.75
CA LEU A 172 8.61 12.71 4.05
C LEU A 172 7.89 12.76 5.39
N PHE A 173 8.58 13.10 6.47
CA PHE A 173 8.01 13.12 7.82
C PHE A 173 6.81 14.06 7.98
N PRO A 174 6.82 15.31 7.47
CA PRO A 174 5.64 16.17 7.51
C PRO A 174 4.42 15.56 6.85
N VAL A 175 4.58 14.92 5.66
CA VAL A 175 3.48 14.28 4.94
C VAL A 175 2.98 13.03 5.67
N LEU A 176 3.88 12.20 6.18
CA LEU A 176 3.49 11.05 6.99
C LEU A 176 2.68 11.47 8.22
N LYS A 177 3.08 12.55 8.91
CA LYS A 177 2.32 13.09 10.06
C LYS A 177 0.91 13.55 9.67
N GLU A 178 0.75 14.19 8.50
CA GLU A 178 -0.58 14.54 7.98
C GLU A 178 -1.41 13.27 7.66
N ILE A 179 -0.82 12.24 7.07
CA ILE A 179 -1.46 10.95 6.79
C ILE A 179 -1.91 10.29 8.10
N TYR A 180 -1.03 10.18 9.09
CA TYR A 180 -1.35 9.58 10.39
C TYR A 180 -2.38 10.37 11.19
N ALA A 181 -2.44 11.70 11.03
CA ALA A 181 -3.51 12.51 11.62
C ALA A 181 -4.89 12.19 11.02
N ILE A 182 -4.95 11.73 9.77
CA ILE A 182 -6.18 11.34 9.07
C ILE A 182 -6.53 9.87 9.34
N ASN A 183 -5.54 8.99 9.28
CA ASN A 183 -5.68 7.55 9.49
C ASN A 183 -4.51 7.01 10.34
N PRO A 184 -4.68 6.90 11.66
CA PRO A 184 -3.62 6.46 12.56
C PRO A 184 -3.27 4.97 12.42
N ASP A 185 -4.09 4.19 11.71
CA ASP A 185 -3.87 2.75 11.52
C ASP A 185 -3.12 2.43 10.20
N VAL A 186 -2.52 3.42 9.57
CA VAL A 186 -1.68 3.20 8.38
C VAL A 186 -0.43 2.44 8.77
N LYS A 187 -0.17 1.34 8.06
CA LYS A 187 1.00 0.48 8.19
C LYS A 187 2.05 0.84 7.15
N ILE A 188 3.32 0.77 7.51
CA ILE A 188 4.44 1.06 6.61
C ILE A 188 5.24 -0.22 6.32
N ILE A 189 5.52 -0.47 5.03
CA ILE A 189 6.56 -1.40 4.59
C ILE A 189 7.79 -0.57 4.21
N GLY A 190 8.91 -0.78 4.91
CA GLY A 190 10.19 -0.13 4.61
C GLY A 190 11.05 -0.95 3.66
N SER A 191 11.63 -0.33 2.62
CA SER A 191 12.51 -1.03 1.66
C SER A 191 13.72 -0.19 1.30
N PRO A 192 14.97 -0.69 1.43
CA PRO A 192 16.17 0.01 0.98
C PRO A 192 16.46 -0.26 -0.50
N TRP A 193 16.88 0.77 -1.22
CA TRP A 193 17.41 0.60 -2.60
C TRP A 193 18.90 0.24 -2.61
N SER A 194 19.62 0.60 -1.56
CA SER A 194 21.04 0.21 -1.34
C SER A 194 21.40 0.36 0.14
N CYS A 195 22.38 -0.41 0.58
CA CYS A 195 23.08 -0.12 1.84
C CYS A 195 24.01 1.11 1.66
N PRO A 196 24.52 1.71 2.76
CA PRO A 196 25.56 2.73 2.70
C PRO A 196 26.77 2.27 1.87
N GLN A 197 27.35 3.18 1.06
CA GLN A 197 28.44 2.82 0.14
C GLN A 197 29.66 2.21 0.84
N TRP A 198 29.93 2.58 2.09
CA TRP A 198 31.07 2.01 2.83
C TRP A 198 30.86 0.53 3.21
N MET A 199 29.60 0.06 3.22
CA MET A 199 29.25 -1.35 3.42
C MET A 199 29.25 -2.16 2.10
N LYS A 200 29.46 -1.52 0.95
CA LYS A 200 29.44 -2.19 -0.37
C LYS A 200 30.82 -2.67 -0.80
N CYS A 201 30.87 -3.80 -1.47
CA CYS A 201 32.00 -4.28 -2.26
C CYS A 201 31.59 -4.53 -3.71
N GLN A 202 32.59 -4.69 -4.60
CA GLN A 202 32.29 -5.08 -5.97
C GLN A 202 31.75 -6.51 -6.06
N MET A 203 30.97 -6.76 -7.11
CA MET A 203 30.65 -8.13 -7.50
C MET A 203 31.92 -8.92 -7.78
N PRO A 204 31.98 -10.22 -7.44
CA PRO A 204 33.02 -11.10 -7.93
C PRO A 204 33.16 -10.98 -9.45
N GLY A 205 34.38 -10.67 -9.93
CA GLY A 205 34.62 -10.38 -11.34
C GLY A 205 34.34 -8.94 -11.79
N GLY A 206 33.89 -8.05 -10.91
CA GLY A 206 33.77 -6.61 -11.14
C GLY A 206 32.58 -6.14 -11.97
N ASN A 207 31.71 -7.05 -12.43
CA ASN A 207 30.53 -6.71 -13.23
C ASN A 207 29.24 -7.12 -12.52
N SER A 208 28.44 -6.15 -12.08
CA SER A 208 27.18 -6.39 -11.37
C SER A 208 26.08 -7.04 -12.25
N TRP A 209 26.24 -7.02 -13.56
CA TRP A 209 25.35 -7.69 -14.52
C TRP A 209 25.71 -9.13 -14.83
N ASP A 210 26.86 -9.61 -14.35
CA ASP A 210 27.31 -10.99 -14.59
C ASP A 210 26.58 -11.97 -13.65
N VAL A 211 25.45 -12.49 -14.10
CA VAL A 211 24.61 -13.43 -13.36
C VAL A 211 25.38 -14.70 -12.94
N SER A 212 26.38 -15.13 -13.71
CA SER A 212 27.23 -16.29 -13.37
C SER A 212 28.01 -16.10 -12.06
N LYS A 213 28.10 -14.87 -11.58
CA LYS A 213 28.77 -14.49 -10.34
C LYS A 213 27.83 -14.32 -9.13
N PHE A 214 26.53 -14.41 -9.33
CA PHE A 214 25.55 -14.25 -8.24
C PHE A 214 25.75 -15.33 -7.16
N ASN A 215 26.06 -16.56 -7.56
CA ASN A 215 26.31 -17.68 -6.63
C ASN A 215 27.75 -17.73 -6.09
N VAL A 216 28.62 -16.81 -6.51
CA VAL A 216 30.02 -16.78 -6.04
C VAL A 216 30.09 -15.98 -4.74
N PRO A 217 30.65 -16.56 -3.65
CA PRO A 217 30.81 -15.82 -2.40
C PRO A 217 31.69 -14.58 -2.57
N VAL A 218 31.40 -13.52 -1.83
CA VAL A 218 32.26 -12.35 -1.72
C VAL A 218 33.52 -12.73 -0.95
N THR A 219 34.69 -12.51 -1.55
CA THR A 219 36.00 -12.74 -0.92
C THR A 219 36.88 -11.49 -0.91
N ASP A 220 36.57 -10.51 -1.76
CA ASP A 220 37.21 -9.19 -1.79
C ASP A 220 36.20 -8.14 -1.29
N GLU A 221 36.41 -7.63 -0.10
CA GLU A 221 35.58 -6.63 0.57
C GLU A 221 36.11 -5.20 0.40
N THR A 222 36.95 -4.95 -0.61
CA THR A 222 37.35 -3.58 -0.95
C THR A 222 36.11 -2.73 -1.23
N THR A 223 36.03 -1.57 -0.58
CA THR A 223 34.87 -0.71 -0.67
C THR A 223 34.57 -0.27 -2.10
N TYR A 224 33.35 -0.54 -2.55
CA TYR A 224 32.84 -0.13 -3.86
C TYR A 224 31.99 1.14 -3.73
N LYS A 225 32.60 2.28 -4.04
CA LYS A 225 31.94 3.59 -3.97
C LYS A 225 31.06 3.84 -5.19
N SER A 226 29.91 3.17 -5.23
CA SER A 226 28.89 3.34 -6.27
C SER A 226 27.50 3.25 -5.66
N TRP A 227 26.59 4.05 -6.18
CA TRP A 227 25.16 3.93 -5.85
C TRP A 227 24.46 2.79 -6.58
N THR A 228 25.05 2.27 -7.67
CA THR A 228 24.47 1.20 -8.48
C THR A 228 25.28 -0.08 -8.37
N GLY A 229 24.60 -1.23 -8.33
CA GLY A 229 25.22 -2.55 -8.28
C GLY A 229 26.08 -2.79 -7.03
N GLY A 230 27.04 -3.70 -7.16
CA GLY A 230 27.83 -4.17 -6.02
C GLY A 230 27.06 -5.10 -5.09
N ARG A 231 27.69 -5.57 -4.04
CA ARG A 231 27.12 -6.47 -3.02
C ARG A 231 27.39 -5.93 -1.61
N LEU A 232 26.57 -6.34 -0.65
CA LEU A 232 26.84 -6.11 0.76
C LEU A 232 28.05 -6.93 1.21
N LYS A 233 28.98 -6.30 1.91
CA LYS A 233 30.13 -7.00 2.52
C LYS A 233 29.64 -7.94 3.61
N PRO A 234 30.02 -9.22 3.62
CA PRO A 234 29.73 -10.11 4.73
C PRO A 234 30.19 -9.58 6.09
N SER A 235 31.35 -8.90 6.15
CA SER A 235 31.83 -8.26 7.37
C SER A 235 30.98 -7.08 7.88
N CYS A 236 30.02 -6.60 7.08
CA CYS A 236 29.11 -5.51 7.44
C CYS A 236 27.69 -6.01 7.75
N TYR A 237 27.44 -7.31 7.84
CA TYR A 237 26.09 -7.82 8.12
C TYR A 237 25.56 -7.34 9.48
N ASP A 238 26.38 -7.37 10.53
CA ASP A 238 25.99 -6.86 11.85
C ASP A 238 25.70 -5.36 11.82
N ASP A 239 26.57 -4.57 11.17
CA ASP A 239 26.37 -3.13 11.02
C ASP A 239 25.11 -2.79 10.21
N TYR A 240 24.82 -3.57 9.16
CA TYR A 240 23.64 -3.34 8.34
C TYR A 240 22.36 -3.77 9.05
N ALA A 241 22.39 -4.83 9.84
CA ALA A 241 21.28 -5.21 10.71
C ALA A 241 20.98 -4.12 11.76
N GLU A 242 22.03 -3.58 12.40
CA GLU A 242 21.87 -2.44 13.34
C GLU A 242 21.38 -1.16 12.64
N TYR A 243 21.73 -0.94 11.36
CA TYR A 243 21.19 0.16 10.56
C TYR A 243 19.65 0.04 10.40
N PHE A 244 19.11 -1.16 10.12
CA PHE A 244 17.67 -1.41 10.09
C PHE A 244 17.01 -1.15 11.44
N VAL A 245 17.60 -1.66 12.52
CA VAL A 245 17.10 -1.44 13.89
C VAL A 245 17.01 0.05 14.19
N LYS A 246 18.06 0.82 13.91
CA LYS A 246 18.07 2.27 14.12
C LYS A 246 17.03 3.00 13.26
N TRP A 247 16.85 2.58 12.01
CA TRP A 247 15.85 3.17 11.13
C TRP A 247 14.43 2.94 11.68
N ILE A 248 14.08 1.69 12.04
CA ILE A 248 12.78 1.34 12.60
C ILE A 248 12.52 2.14 13.88
N GLN A 249 13.44 2.11 14.84
CA GLN A 249 13.31 2.83 16.11
C GLN A 249 13.15 4.34 15.90
N THR A 250 13.82 4.91 14.90
CA THR A 250 13.69 6.34 14.59
C THR A 250 12.32 6.66 13.99
N MET A 251 11.81 5.83 13.10
CA MET A 251 10.48 5.97 12.52
C MET A 251 9.38 5.84 13.57
N GLU A 252 9.49 4.86 14.46
CA GLU A 252 8.55 4.66 15.57
C GLU A 252 8.60 5.82 16.58
N ALA A 253 9.78 6.37 16.86
CA ALA A 253 9.94 7.54 17.72
C ALA A 253 9.28 8.81 17.12
N GLU A 254 9.18 8.90 15.80
CA GLU A 254 8.42 9.96 15.10
C GLU A 254 6.90 9.69 15.07
N GLY A 255 6.46 8.50 15.53
CA GLY A 255 5.07 8.10 15.64
C GLY A 255 4.55 7.28 14.45
N PHE A 256 5.42 6.68 13.64
CA PHE A 256 5.06 5.90 12.47
C PHE A 256 5.12 4.39 12.77
N ASP A 257 4.06 3.65 12.45
CA ASP A 257 3.97 2.19 12.65
C ASP A 257 4.70 1.44 11.52
N ILE A 258 5.84 0.83 11.83
CA ILE A 258 6.58 -0.01 10.90
C ILE A 258 6.06 -1.45 10.99
N HIS A 259 5.27 -1.82 10.01
CA HIS A 259 4.65 -3.13 9.93
C HIS A 259 5.61 -4.22 9.42
N ALA A 260 6.39 -3.88 8.38
CA ALA A 260 7.32 -4.81 7.75
C ALA A 260 8.51 -4.07 7.13
N ILE A 261 9.58 -4.82 6.89
CA ILE A 261 10.70 -4.39 6.05
C ILE A 261 10.99 -5.44 4.98
N THR A 262 11.54 -5.00 3.83
CA THR A 262 12.27 -5.86 2.92
C THR A 262 13.76 -5.60 3.08
N MET A 263 14.61 -6.60 2.84
CA MET A 263 16.04 -6.44 3.04
C MET A 263 16.73 -5.71 1.88
N GLN A 264 16.12 -5.72 0.70
CA GLN A 264 16.59 -5.03 -0.50
C GLN A 264 15.49 -4.92 -1.54
N ASN A 265 15.23 -3.71 -2.03
CA ASN A 265 14.41 -3.50 -3.22
C ASN A 265 15.12 -4.07 -4.45
N GLU A 266 14.41 -4.90 -5.22
CA GLU A 266 14.87 -5.49 -6.48
C GLU A 266 16.29 -6.09 -6.41
N PRO A 267 16.52 -7.09 -5.57
CA PRO A 267 17.86 -7.61 -5.27
C PRO A 267 18.62 -8.19 -6.48
N LEU A 268 17.94 -8.42 -7.60
CA LEU A 268 18.52 -8.97 -8.82
C LEU A 268 18.68 -7.92 -9.93
N ASN A 269 18.34 -6.65 -9.66
CA ASN A 269 18.43 -5.54 -10.62
C ASN A 269 19.58 -4.57 -10.25
N PRO A 270 20.77 -4.69 -10.85
CA PRO A 270 21.87 -3.78 -10.57
C PRO A 270 21.72 -2.40 -11.25
N GLY A 271 20.66 -2.19 -12.04
CA GLY A 271 20.51 -1.01 -12.89
C GLY A 271 19.76 0.16 -12.26
N ASN A 272 19.01 -0.07 -11.19
CA ASN A 272 18.32 1.02 -10.51
C ASN A 272 19.30 1.99 -9.83
N SER A 273 18.92 3.21 -9.69
CA SER A 273 19.61 4.20 -8.87
C SER A 273 18.74 4.59 -7.65
N MET A 274 19.05 4.07 -6.47
CA MET A 274 20.19 3.22 -6.08
C MET A 274 19.90 1.73 -6.37
N SER A 275 20.95 0.89 -6.26
CA SER A 275 20.76 -0.56 -6.29
C SER A 275 21.88 -1.30 -5.54
N LEU A 276 21.58 -2.53 -5.15
CA LEU A 276 22.49 -3.48 -4.55
C LEU A 276 22.10 -4.88 -5.03
N VAL A 277 23.03 -5.65 -5.53
CA VAL A 277 22.79 -7.06 -5.87
C VAL A 277 22.83 -7.89 -4.59
N MET A 278 21.74 -8.58 -4.29
CA MET A 278 21.61 -9.47 -3.13
C MET A 278 21.00 -10.79 -3.58
N PRO A 279 21.79 -11.76 -4.12
CA PRO A 279 21.27 -13.07 -4.49
C PRO A 279 20.63 -13.78 -3.29
N TRP A 280 19.76 -14.78 -3.52
CA TRP A 280 19.10 -15.50 -2.42
C TRP A 280 20.10 -16.09 -1.41
N GLN A 281 21.28 -16.45 -1.85
CA GLN A 281 22.35 -16.95 -0.97
C GLN A 281 22.78 -15.91 0.07
N ASP A 282 22.96 -14.65 -0.36
CA ASP A 282 23.33 -13.56 0.54
C ASP A 282 22.17 -13.16 1.44
N GLN A 283 20.96 -13.06 0.87
CA GLN A 283 19.77 -12.72 1.65
C GLN A 283 19.48 -13.77 2.72
N LYS A 284 19.72 -15.06 2.41
CA LYS A 284 19.62 -16.17 3.36
C LYS A 284 20.58 -16.01 4.54
N GLU A 285 21.84 -15.66 4.27
CA GLU A 285 22.81 -15.46 5.36
C GLU A 285 22.53 -14.17 6.14
N PHE A 286 22.08 -13.12 5.45
CA PHE A 286 21.79 -11.84 6.09
C PHE A 286 20.55 -11.91 7.00
N VAL A 287 19.48 -12.63 6.62
CA VAL A 287 18.28 -12.75 7.47
C VAL A 287 18.59 -13.45 8.80
N LYS A 288 19.58 -14.35 8.83
CA LYS A 288 20.04 -15.02 10.06
C LYS A 288 20.81 -14.08 11.02
N VAL A 289 21.23 -12.91 10.54
CA VAL A 289 21.83 -11.84 11.35
C VAL A 289 20.79 -10.79 11.72
N LEU A 290 19.98 -10.37 10.75
CA LEU A 290 18.96 -9.34 10.91
C LEU A 290 17.86 -9.74 11.90
N GLY A 291 17.33 -10.96 11.77
CA GLY A 291 16.25 -11.44 12.65
C GLY A 291 16.62 -11.41 14.13
N PRO A 292 17.74 -12.03 14.55
CA PRO A 292 18.22 -11.94 15.94
C PRO A 292 18.50 -10.51 16.41
N ALA A 293 19.00 -9.62 15.53
CA ALA A 293 19.24 -8.22 15.88
C ALA A 293 17.94 -7.48 16.17
N MET A 294 16.90 -7.69 15.36
CA MET A 294 15.57 -7.11 15.56
C MET A 294 14.91 -7.65 16.83
N ASP A 295 14.94 -8.97 17.05
CA ASP A 295 14.40 -9.60 18.26
C ASP A 295 15.06 -9.04 19.53
N LYS A 296 16.38 -8.95 19.54
CA LYS A 296 17.16 -8.35 20.63
C LYS A 296 16.81 -6.88 20.89
N ALA A 297 16.46 -6.14 19.84
CA ALA A 297 16.05 -4.74 19.93
C ALA A 297 14.58 -4.56 20.36
N GLY A 298 13.81 -5.66 20.54
CA GLY A 298 12.40 -5.63 20.88
C GLY A 298 11.47 -5.35 19.68
N LEU A 299 11.95 -5.58 18.46
CA LEU A 299 11.25 -5.35 17.19
C LEU A 299 10.74 -6.66 16.55
N ALA A 300 10.48 -7.69 17.35
CA ALA A 300 10.02 -8.99 16.87
C ALA A 300 8.62 -8.95 16.20
N ASP A 301 7.86 -7.88 16.39
CA ASP A 301 6.54 -7.69 15.76
C ASP A 301 6.66 -7.08 14.35
N VAL A 302 7.83 -6.57 13.95
CA VAL A 302 8.10 -6.04 12.60
C VAL A 302 8.50 -7.19 11.68
N GLU A 303 7.73 -7.40 10.61
CA GLU A 303 7.90 -8.53 9.70
C GLU A 303 9.12 -8.36 8.79
N ILE A 304 9.88 -9.44 8.55
CA ILE A 304 10.97 -9.48 7.58
C ILE A 304 10.47 -10.20 6.31
N LEU A 305 10.37 -9.45 5.21
CA LEU A 305 9.92 -9.96 3.92
C LEU A 305 11.11 -10.23 3.00
N LEU A 306 11.15 -11.43 2.45
CA LEU A 306 12.16 -11.86 1.50
C LEU A 306 11.88 -11.32 0.10
N PHE A 307 12.90 -11.31 -0.73
CA PHE A 307 12.87 -11.05 -2.17
C PHE A 307 12.60 -9.59 -2.52
N ASP A 308 11.32 -9.18 -2.74
CA ASP A 308 10.93 -7.82 -3.14
C ASP A 308 11.26 -7.51 -4.61
N HIS A 309 10.86 -8.43 -5.53
CA HIS A 309 11.15 -8.32 -6.96
C HIS A 309 10.12 -9.07 -7.83
N ASN A 310 10.40 -9.15 -9.14
CA ASN A 310 9.52 -9.65 -10.20
C ASN A 310 9.17 -11.14 -10.08
N PHE A 311 7.96 -11.51 -10.48
CA PHE A 311 7.45 -12.90 -10.46
C PHE A 311 8.33 -13.89 -11.24
N ASN A 312 9.12 -13.44 -12.21
CA ASN A 312 10.02 -14.31 -12.99
C ASN A 312 11.48 -14.27 -12.52
N TYR A 313 11.74 -13.77 -11.29
CA TYR A 313 13.10 -13.63 -10.76
C TYR A 313 14.04 -12.86 -11.69
N ASP A 314 13.47 -11.97 -12.49
CA ASP A 314 14.14 -11.16 -13.51
C ASP A 314 14.90 -12.00 -14.57
N GLY A 315 14.52 -13.28 -14.72
CA GLY A 315 15.17 -14.24 -15.60
C GLY A 315 16.64 -14.53 -15.24
N LYS A 316 17.01 -14.34 -13.97
CA LYS A 316 18.40 -14.56 -13.53
C LYS A 316 18.64 -16.02 -13.21
N GLU A 317 19.49 -16.68 -14.00
CA GLU A 317 19.85 -18.09 -13.83
C GLU A 317 20.31 -18.42 -12.40
N GLY A 318 19.74 -19.47 -11.81
CA GLY A 318 20.03 -19.91 -10.44
C GLY A 318 19.43 -19.07 -9.33
N GLN A 319 18.54 -18.11 -9.68
CA GLN A 319 17.77 -17.32 -8.73
C GLN A 319 16.28 -17.66 -8.70
N ASP A 320 15.84 -18.60 -9.53
CA ASP A 320 14.48 -19.13 -9.48
C ASP A 320 14.12 -19.64 -8.09
N ASN A 321 12.85 -19.57 -7.72
CA ASN A 321 12.37 -19.99 -6.40
C ASN A 321 13.08 -19.31 -5.22
N TYR A 322 13.48 -18.07 -5.39
CA TYR A 322 14.28 -17.30 -4.44
C TYR A 322 13.78 -17.42 -2.97
N PRO A 323 12.51 -17.16 -2.64
CA PRO A 323 12.02 -17.34 -1.27
C PRO A 323 12.06 -18.79 -0.81
N LEU A 324 11.73 -19.75 -1.67
CA LEU A 324 11.71 -21.17 -1.30
C LEU A 324 13.11 -21.70 -0.98
N ASN A 325 14.13 -21.23 -1.71
CA ASN A 325 15.53 -21.58 -1.44
C ASN A 325 15.99 -21.08 -0.08
N ILE A 326 15.48 -19.92 0.38
CA ILE A 326 15.76 -19.39 1.72
C ILE A 326 14.95 -20.15 2.77
N TYR A 327 13.68 -20.41 2.53
CA TYR A 327 12.83 -21.20 3.45
C TYR A 327 13.33 -22.62 3.67
N ALA A 328 14.12 -23.18 2.75
CA ALA A 328 14.73 -24.49 2.91
C ALA A 328 15.81 -24.54 4.01
N ASP A 329 16.34 -23.39 4.46
CA ASP A 329 17.26 -23.29 5.60
C ASP A 329 16.44 -23.03 6.89
N PRO A 330 16.44 -23.95 7.88
CA PRO A 330 15.60 -23.81 9.09
C PRO A 330 15.91 -22.57 9.93
N GLU A 331 17.15 -22.10 9.93
CA GLU A 331 17.53 -20.88 10.68
C GLU A 331 17.03 -19.63 9.96
N ALA A 332 17.16 -19.56 8.64
CA ALA A 332 16.61 -18.47 7.85
C ALA A 332 15.05 -18.48 7.89
N TYR A 333 14.45 -19.66 7.79
CA TYR A 333 12.99 -19.84 7.89
C TYR A 333 12.40 -19.22 9.14
N LYS A 334 13.06 -19.40 10.27
CA LYS A 334 12.62 -18.89 11.58
C LYS A 334 12.42 -17.37 11.58
N TRP A 335 13.25 -16.64 10.85
CA TRP A 335 13.31 -15.19 10.87
C TRP A 335 12.59 -14.50 9.69
N ALA A 336 12.26 -15.25 8.66
CA ALA A 336 11.56 -14.73 7.49
C ALA A 336 10.04 -14.87 7.68
N ASP A 337 9.30 -13.78 7.74
CA ASP A 337 7.85 -13.79 7.94
C ASP A 337 7.07 -14.00 6.65
N GLY A 338 7.65 -13.61 5.52
CA GLY A 338 6.98 -13.69 4.24
C GLY A 338 7.87 -13.31 3.06
N SER A 339 7.23 -13.02 1.93
CA SER A 339 7.88 -12.57 0.70
C SER A 339 7.13 -11.41 0.05
N ALA A 340 7.88 -10.57 -0.66
CA ALA A 340 7.41 -9.38 -1.34
C ALA A 340 7.62 -9.51 -2.86
N TRP A 341 6.69 -8.97 -3.67
CA TRP A 341 6.60 -9.25 -5.09
C TRP A 341 6.28 -8.02 -5.93
N HIS A 342 6.87 -7.97 -7.15
CA HIS A 342 6.65 -6.94 -8.18
C HIS A 342 6.09 -7.55 -9.46
N ASN A 343 5.53 -6.70 -10.36
CA ASN A 343 4.90 -7.14 -11.60
C ASN A 343 5.48 -6.46 -12.86
N TYR A 344 6.80 -6.31 -12.94
CA TYR A 344 7.45 -5.89 -14.19
C TYR A 344 7.85 -7.08 -15.07
N GLY A 345 7.76 -8.29 -14.58
CA GLY A 345 8.04 -9.52 -15.30
C GLY A 345 7.45 -10.77 -14.66
N GLY A 346 7.11 -11.76 -15.49
CA GLY A 346 6.53 -13.01 -15.05
C GLY A 346 5.01 -13.01 -14.94
N SER A 347 4.48 -13.81 -14.05
CA SER A 347 3.04 -13.97 -13.83
C SER A 347 2.74 -14.18 -12.35
N VAL A 348 1.62 -13.62 -11.90
CA VAL A 348 1.10 -13.82 -10.53
C VAL A 348 0.86 -15.29 -10.18
N THR A 349 0.84 -16.20 -11.18
CA THR A 349 0.73 -17.64 -10.96
C THR A 349 1.93 -18.25 -10.25
N GLU A 350 3.07 -17.56 -10.23
CA GLU A 350 4.26 -17.93 -9.44
C GLU A 350 3.91 -18.11 -7.95
N LEU A 351 3.02 -17.26 -7.46
CA LEU A 351 2.55 -17.34 -6.07
C LEU A 351 1.82 -18.64 -5.71
N ASN A 352 1.36 -19.43 -6.69
CA ASN A 352 0.73 -20.71 -6.40
C ASN A 352 1.70 -21.68 -5.73
N GLU A 353 2.94 -21.76 -6.22
CA GLU A 353 3.97 -22.63 -5.65
C GLU A 353 4.47 -22.09 -4.31
N ILE A 354 4.69 -20.79 -4.22
CA ILE A 354 5.11 -20.10 -2.98
C ILE A 354 4.10 -20.38 -1.85
N TYR A 355 2.80 -20.13 -2.12
CA TYR A 355 1.75 -20.33 -1.13
C TYR A 355 1.52 -21.80 -0.80
N ALA A 356 1.58 -22.69 -1.80
CA ALA A 356 1.38 -24.12 -1.56
C ALA A 356 2.49 -24.76 -0.72
N ALA A 357 3.72 -24.27 -0.88
CA ALA A 357 4.88 -24.80 -0.16
C ALA A 357 4.91 -24.34 1.31
N ASN A 358 4.51 -23.09 1.58
CA ASN A 358 4.60 -22.46 2.91
C ASN A 358 3.38 -21.56 3.17
N PRO A 359 2.19 -22.13 3.39
CA PRO A 359 0.94 -21.36 3.51
C PRO A 359 0.89 -20.43 4.75
N GLU A 360 1.73 -20.66 5.73
CA GLU A 360 1.86 -19.81 6.92
C GLU A 360 2.74 -18.58 6.68
N LYS A 361 3.57 -18.57 5.61
CA LYS A 361 4.39 -17.42 5.23
C LYS A 361 3.55 -16.40 4.48
N LYS A 362 3.73 -15.13 4.85
CA LYS A 362 2.94 -14.03 4.29
C LYS A 362 3.39 -13.68 2.88
N ILE A 363 2.47 -13.18 2.07
CA ILE A 363 2.74 -12.73 0.71
C ILE A 363 2.22 -11.30 0.59
N TYR A 364 3.08 -10.38 0.15
CA TYR A 364 2.72 -9.00 -0.16
C TYR A 364 3.09 -8.67 -1.60
N PHE A 365 2.23 -7.93 -2.26
CA PHE A 365 2.56 -7.27 -3.50
C PHE A 365 3.05 -5.86 -3.18
N THR A 366 4.30 -5.54 -3.49
CA THR A 366 4.96 -4.35 -2.95
C THR A 366 5.30 -3.29 -3.99
N GLU A 367 5.24 -3.63 -5.30
CA GLU A 367 5.51 -2.64 -6.33
C GLU A 367 4.97 -3.02 -7.72
N ALA A 368 4.36 -2.07 -8.38
CA ALA A 368 4.24 -1.93 -9.82
C ALA A 368 4.01 -0.46 -10.16
N SER A 369 4.51 -0.01 -11.30
CA SER A 369 4.37 1.34 -11.81
C SER A 369 3.65 1.34 -13.16
N ILE A 370 2.91 2.38 -13.44
CA ILE A 370 2.49 2.74 -14.79
C ILE A 370 3.50 3.71 -15.40
N GLY A 371 3.65 3.69 -16.72
CA GLY A 371 4.65 4.52 -17.35
C GLY A 371 4.43 4.70 -18.85
N GLU A 372 5.33 5.44 -19.48
CA GLU A 372 5.27 5.76 -20.92
C GLU A 372 5.28 4.50 -21.80
N TRP A 373 5.86 3.39 -21.33
CA TRP A 373 5.86 2.11 -22.05
C TRP A 373 4.46 1.52 -22.34
N ILE A 374 3.41 2.07 -21.69
CA ILE A 374 2.02 1.67 -21.92
C ILE A 374 1.38 2.50 -23.07
N GLY A 375 2.10 3.47 -23.65
CA GLY A 375 1.65 4.31 -24.77
C GLY A 375 1.43 5.79 -24.44
N GLY A 376 1.87 6.25 -23.27
CA GLY A 376 1.69 7.63 -22.80
C GLY A 376 2.74 8.64 -23.23
N TRP A 377 3.43 8.43 -24.37
CA TRP A 377 4.60 9.20 -24.77
C TRP A 377 4.30 10.66 -25.19
N GLU A 378 3.17 10.89 -25.84
CA GLU A 378 2.94 12.14 -26.59
C GLU A 378 2.16 13.20 -25.80
N ASP A 379 1.16 12.78 -25.03
CA ASP A 379 0.31 13.72 -24.26
C ASP A 379 -0.25 13.07 -23.01
N ARG A 380 0.46 13.22 -21.89
CA ARG A 380 0.10 12.65 -20.60
C ARG A 380 -1.22 13.16 -20.02
N TRP A 381 -1.67 14.36 -20.38
CA TRP A 381 -2.92 14.92 -19.91
C TRP A 381 -4.14 14.33 -20.62
N ASN A 382 -3.92 13.85 -21.86
CA ASN A 382 -4.94 13.19 -22.65
C ASN A 382 -4.79 11.67 -22.69
N PHE A 383 -3.65 11.13 -22.19
CA PHE A 383 -3.47 9.69 -22.14
C PHE A 383 -4.28 9.09 -20.99
N ASN A 384 -5.15 8.15 -21.35
CA ASN A 384 -6.04 7.50 -20.40
C ASN A 384 -5.46 6.16 -19.95
N PHE A 385 -4.72 6.16 -18.82
CA PHE A 385 -4.21 4.92 -18.21
C PHE A 385 -5.34 3.95 -17.79
N LEU A 386 -6.56 4.43 -17.54
CA LEU A 386 -7.68 3.57 -17.18
C LEU A 386 -8.01 2.58 -18.30
N SER A 387 -7.89 3.01 -19.57
CA SER A 387 -8.24 2.17 -20.71
C SER A 387 -7.37 0.92 -20.84
N ASN A 388 -6.09 1.00 -20.45
CA ASN A 388 -5.09 -0.04 -20.67
C ASN A 388 -4.72 -0.79 -19.37
N CYS A 389 -4.78 -0.10 -18.22
CA CYS A 389 -4.21 -0.60 -16.97
C CYS A 389 -5.26 -1.00 -15.94
N LEU A 390 -6.33 -0.22 -15.75
CA LEU A 390 -7.30 -0.40 -14.67
C LEU A 390 -7.74 -1.87 -14.46
N VAL A 391 -8.24 -2.49 -15.49
CA VAL A 391 -8.82 -3.84 -15.40
C VAL A 391 -7.74 -4.92 -15.31
N PRO A 392 -6.68 -4.95 -16.17
CA PRO A 392 -5.61 -5.93 -16.07
C PRO A 392 -4.83 -5.85 -14.76
N ASP A 393 -4.54 -4.64 -14.30
CA ASP A 393 -3.75 -4.41 -13.09
C ASP A 393 -4.55 -4.84 -11.85
N PHE A 394 -5.82 -4.45 -11.75
CA PHE A 394 -6.69 -4.89 -10.67
C PHE A 394 -6.86 -6.41 -10.63
N SER A 395 -7.05 -7.05 -11.78
CA SER A 395 -7.15 -8.50 -11.89
C SER A 395 -5.86 -9.19 -11.41
N THR A 396 -4.69 -8.68 -11.79
CA THR A 396 -3.39 -9.32 -11.48
C THR A 396 -2.92 -8.98 -10.07
N MET A 397 -2.81 -7.67 -9.75
CA MET A 397 -2.10 -7.20 -8.55
C MET A 397 -2.99 -7.20 -7.30
N PHE A 398 -4.30 -7.29 -7.46
CA PHE A 398 -5.24 -7.37 -6.33
C PHE A 398 -5.92 -8.74 -6.29
N LEU A 399 -6.82 -9.06 -7.23
CA LEU A 399 -7.54 -10.33 -7.20
C LEU A 399 -6.60 -11.53 -7.34
N GLY A 400 -5.61 -11.42 -8.23
CA GLY A 400 -4.60 -12.45 -8.46
C GLY A 400 -3.75 -12.74 -7.22
N VAL A 401 -3.26 -11.70 -6.57
CA VAL A 401 -2.46 -11.79 -5.33
C VAL A 401 -3.30 -12.33 -4.18
N LEU A 402 -4.47 -11.72 -3.93
CA LEU A 402 -5.36 -12.10 -2.83
C LEU A 402 -5.89 -13.54 -2.95
N SER A 403 -6.09 -14.05 -4.18
CA SER A 403 -6.52 -15.44 -4.39
C SER A 403 -5.45 -16.48 -4.01
N ARG A 404 -4.20 -16.03 -3.88
CA ARG A 404 -3.00 -16.85 -3.61
C ARG A 404 -2.38 -16.59 -2.23
N GLY A 405 -3.21 -16.25 -1.25
CA GLY A 405 -2.76 -16.02 0.12
C GLY A 405 -2.16 -14.63 0.38
N GLY A 406 -2.23 -13.72 -0.61
CA GLY A 406 -1.74 -12.36 -0.45
C GLY A 406 -2.46 -11.58 0.64
N ARG A 407 -1.69 -10.77 1.38
CA ARG A 407 -2.15 -9.99 2.53
C ARG A 407 -2.45 -8.53 2.19
N GLY A 408 -1.87 -8.04 1.11
CA GLY A 408 -2.03 -6.65 0.68
C GLY A 408 -1.25 -6.35 -0.59
N SER A 409 -1.54 -5.18 -1.16
CA SER A 409 -0.87 -4.67 -2.36
C SER A 409 -0.55 -3.20 -2.22
N VAL A 410 0.68 -2.83 -2.54
CA VAL A 410 1.15 -1.45 -2.59
C VAL A 410 1.72 -1.20 -3.99
N LEU A 411 1.24 -0.13 -4.64
CA LEU A 411 1.70 0.24 -5.96
C LEU A 411 2.69 1.40 -5.89
N TRP A 412 3.49 1.57 -6.95
CA TRP A 412 4.59 2.51 -6.92
C TRP A 412 4.13 3.91 -7.33
N ASN A 413 4.42 4.79 -6.43
CA ASN A 413 4.31 6.22 -6.21
C ASN A 413 2.89 6.77 -6.10
N LEU A 414 2.64 7.41 -4.95
CA LEU A 414 1.38 8.10 -4.70
C LEU A 414 1.17 9.26 -5.67
N MET A 415 2.18 10.14 -5.83
CA MET A 415 2.07 11.34 -6.64
C MET A 415 3.40 11.71 -7.31
N LEU A 416 3.40 11.85 -8.61
CA LEU A 416 4.49 12.44 -9.38
C LEU A 416 3.97 13.64 -10.17
N ASP A 417 4.88 14.56 -10.51
CA ASP A 417 4.49 15.72 -11.32
C ASP A 417 4.29 15.36 -12.79
N ASP A 418 3.81 16.32 -13.56
CA ASP A 418 3.58 16.21 -15.00
C ASP A 418 4.86 16.04 -15.83
N LYS A 419 6.02 16.14 -15.21
CA LYS A 419 7.34 15.81 -15.78
C LYS A 419 7.86 14.47 -15.27
N ARG A 420 7.01 13.71 -14.57
CA ARG A 420 7.30 12.39 -13.98
C ARG A 420 8.31 12.43 -12.83
N GLY A 421 8.42 13.58 -12.18
CA GLY A 421 9.39 13.82 -11.11
C GLY A 421 8.77 14.33 -9.79
N PRO A 422 9.64 14.80 -8.90
CA PRO A 422 11.11 14.71 -8.99
C PRO A 422 11.63 13.28 -8.97
N TYR A 423 12.81 13.07 -9.54
CA TYR A 423 13.54 11.80 -9.51
C TYR A 423 15.05 12.07 -9.33
N SER A 424 15.79 11.09 -8.83
CA SER A 424 17.24 11.18 -8.66
C SER A 424 17.91 11.57 -9.98
N ARG A 425 18.87 12.47 -9.92
CA ARG A 425 19.64 12.91 -11.10
C ARG A 425 20.59 11.84 -11.64
N HIS A 426 20.79 10.75 -10.91
CA HIS A 426 21.68 9.67 -11.32
C HIS A 426 21.07 8.82 -12.45
N ASP A 427 21.95 8.21 -13.24
CA ASP A 427 21.53 7.22 -14.23
C ASP A 427 20.92 6.00 -13.52
N GLY A 428 19.87 5.41 -14.10
CA GLY A 428 19.11 4.31 -13.51
C GLY A 428 17.82 4.74 -12.81
N SER A 429 17.57 6.04 -12.63
CA SER A 429 16.28 6.54 -12.15
C SER A 429 15.20 6.40 -13.24
N CYS A 430 13.96 6.04 -12.81
CA CYS A 430 12.85 5.95 -13.75
C CYS A 430 12.37 7.34 -14.18
N LYS A 431 12.72 7.75 -15.40
CA LYS A 431 12.32 9.03 -15.99
C LYS A 431 11.01 8.96 -16.78
N THR A 432 10.38 7.80 -16.82
CA THR A 432 9.20 7.47 -17.62
C THR A 432 8.03 6.94 -16.80
N CYS A 433 8.19 6.82 -15.47
CA CYS A 433 7.16 6.37 -14.55
C CYS A 433 6.15 7.48 -14.25
N TYR A 434 4.88 7.10 -14.03
CA TYR A 434 3.84 7.98 -13.51
C TYR A 434 3.43 7.54 -12.10
N GLY A 435 2.96 8.49 -11.29
CA GLY A 435 2.33 8.17 -10.01
C GLY A 435 0.91 7.63 -10.17
N GLY A 436 0.34 7.11 -9.10
CA GLY A 436 -1.11 6.88 -9.00
C GLY A 436 -1.90 8.18 -9.21
N VAL A 437 -1.25 9.31 -8.93
CA VAL A 437 -1.75 10.66 -9.24
C VAL A 437 -0.66 11.46 -9.95
N THR A 438 -1.05 12.18 -11.00
CA THR A 438 -0.20 13.17 -11.66
C THR A 438 -0.63 14.57 -11.23
N ILE A 439 0.32 15.40 -10.75
CA ILE A 439 0.10 16.80 -10.42
C ILE A 439 0.77 17.73 -11.43
N ASN A 440 0.10 18.82 -11.78
CA ASN A 440 0.67 19.84 -12.65
C ASN A 440 1.73 20.67 -11.91
N SER A 441 2.99 20.58 -12.32
CA SER A 441 4.11 21.30 -11.68
C SER A 441 4.10 22.82 -11.90
N ALA A 442 3.21 23.33 -12.77
CA ALA A 442 3.09 24.78 -12.97
C ALA A 442 2.17 25.44 -11.92
N ASP A 443 1.20 24.71 -11.39
CA ASP A 443 0.23 25.27 -10.41
C ASP A 443 0.17 24.51 -9.08
N TYR A 444 0.70 23.28 -9.01
CA TYR A 444 0.60 22.35 -7.88
C TYR A 444 -0.83 22.21 -7.31
N LYS A 445 -1.83 22.30 -8.19
CA LYS A 445 -3.25 22.24 -7.87
C LYS A 445 -4.01 21.27 -8.75
N THR A 446 -3.77 21.33 -10.06
CA THR A 446 -4.44 20.46 -11.03
C THR A 446 -3.89 19.05 -10.91
N ILE A 447 -4.74 18.08 -10.55
CA ILE A 447 -4.38 16.67 -10.42
C ILE A 447 -5.18 15.79 -11.37
N VAL A 448 -4.56 14.69 -11.82
CA VAL A 448 -5.22 13.59 -12.55
C VAL A 448 -4.95 12.30 -11.80
N LYS A 449 -6.00 11.60 -11.39
CA LYS A 449 -5.90 10.26 -10.82
C LYS A 449 -5.74 9.24 -11.94
N ASN A 450 -4.70 8.44 -11.85
CA ASN A 450 -4.40 7.36 -12.78
C ASN A 450 -4.98 6.02 -12.28
N SER A 451 -4.91 4.96 -13.09
CA SER A 451 -5.48 3.63 -12.78
C SER A 451 -5.09 3.12 -11.40
N HIS A 452 -3.83 3.21 -11.02
CA HIS A 452 -3.31 2.70 -9.76
C HIS A 452 -3.93 3.35 -8.52
N TRP A 453 -4.29 4.64 -8.57
CA TRP A 453 -5.05 5.26 -7.47
C TRP A 453 -6.43 4.62 -7.33
N PHE A 454 -7.13 4.38 -8.45
CA PHE A 454 -8.45 3.75 -8.43
C PHE A 454 -8.38 2.29 -7.98
N ASP A 455 -7.38 1.53 -8.42
CA ASP A 455 -7.20 0.14 -8.03
C ASP A 455 -7.04 0.01 -6.51
N CYS A 456 -6.15 0.82 -5.92
CA CYS A 456 -5.98 0.88 -4.46
C CYS A 456 -7.24 1.37 -3.74
N ALA A 457 -7.93 2.38 -4.29
CA ALA A 457 -9.15 2.92 -3.69
C ALA A 457 -10.28 1.90 -3.66
N HIS A 458 -10.49 1.14 -4.75
CA HIS A 458 -11.48 0.07 -4.82
C HIS A 458 -11.21 -1.04 -3.82
N ALA A 459 -9.96 -1.49 -3.72
CA ALA A 459 -9.58 -2.51 -2.75
C ALA A 459 -9.76 -2.02 -1.31
N SER A 460 -9.27 -0.81 -1.00
CA SER A 460 -9.28 -0.25 0.36
C SER A 460 -10.68 0.06 0.88
N VAL A 461 -11.57 0.60 0.04
CA VAL A 461 -12.93 0.93 0.47
C VAL A 461 -13.74 -0.32 0.79
N ALA A 462 -13.52 -1.41 0.05
CA ALA A 462 -14.24 -2.67 0.24
C ALA A 462 -13.67 -3.52 1.38
N LEU A 463 -12.35 -3.54 1.55
CA LEU A 463 -11.65 -4.46 2.43
C LEU A 463 -10.89 -3.70 3.51
N LYS A 464 -11.38 -3.82 4.73
CA LYS A 464 -10.73 -3.24 5.92
C LYS A 464 -9.59 -4.15 6.39
N PRO A 465 -8.55 -3.61 7.04
CA PRO A 465 -7.56 -4.44 7.71
C PRO A 465 -8.22 -5.48 8.62
N GLY A 466 -7.76 -6.73 8.51
CA GLY A 466 -8.38 -7.88 9.19
C GLY A 466 -9.51 -8.56 8.41
N ALA A 467 -9.93 -8.05 7.24
CA ALA A 467 -10.92 -8.69 6.39
C ALA A 467 -10.45 -10.10 5.96
N ARG A 468 -11.38 -11.07 5.97
CA ARG A 468 -11.09 -12.46 5.57
C ARG A 468 -11.92 -12.87 4.37
N ARG A 469 -11.25 -13.50 3.39
CA ARG A 469 -11.92 -13.97 2.19
C ARG A 469 -12.94 -15.06 2.50
N MET A 470 -14.16 -14.91 1.99
CA MET A 470 -15.21 -15.90 2.08
C MET A 470 -15.09 -16.93 0.95
N LYS A 471 -15.45 -18.16 1.24
CA LYS A 471 -15.67 -19.16 0.20
C LYS A 471 -16.97 -18.84 -0.53
N ILE A 472 -16.89 -18.66 -1.83
CA ILE A 472 -18.04 -18.43 -2.70
C ILE A 472 -18.30 -19.64 -3.59
N LYS A 473 -19.57 -19.80 -4.01
CA LYS A 473 -19.96 -20.73 -5.07
C LYS A 473 -20.56 -19.89 -6.19
N THR A 474 -19.98 -20.04 -7.36
CA THR A 474 -20.44 -19.34 -8.56
C THR A 474 -21.23 -20.30 -9.45
N PHE A 475 -22.27 -19.79 -10.10
CA PHE A 475 -23.04 -20.53 -11.08
C PHE A 475 -23.00 -19.74 -12.39
N ASP A 476 -22.47 -20.37 -13.43
CA ASP A 476 -22.37 -19.85 -14.81
C ASP A 476 -21.79 -18.41 -14.94
N LEU A 477 -20.79 -18.04 -14.14
CA LEU A 477 -20.15 -16.74 -14.32
C LEU A 477 -19.58 -16.59 -15.73
N PRO A 478 -19.85 -15.46 -16.41
CA PRO A 478 -19.33 -15.23 -17.74
C PRO A 478 -17.81 -15.10 -17.73
N SER A 479 -17.19 -15.51 -18.84
CA SER A 479 -15.75 -15.31 -19.05
C SER A 479 -15.39 -13.84 -18.91
N GLY A 480 -14.29 -13.56 -18.21
CA GLY A 480 -13.78 -12.21 -17.96
C GLY A 480 -14.44 -11.49 -16.78
N LEU A 481 -15.31 -12.18 -16.02
CA LEU A 481 -15.81 -11.66 -14.75
C LEU A 481 -15.14 -12.38 -13.58
N GLU A 482 -14.43 -11.61 -12.75
CA GLU A 482 -13.80 -12.07 -11.53
C GLU A 482 -14.46 -11.43 -10.31
N ILE A 483 -14.70 -12.23 -9.27
CA ILE A 483 -15.37 -11.78 -8.04
C ILE A 483 -14.67 -12.39 -6.84
N GLN A 484 -14.40 -11.57 -5.83
CA GLN A 484 -13.98 -12.03 -4.52
C GLN A 484 -14.82 -11.34 -3.44
N MET A 485 -15.18 -12.09 -2.41
CA MET A 485 -15.99 -11.62 -1.29
C MET A 485 -15.26 -11.80 0.03
N TYR A 486 -15.44 -10.84 0.91
CA TYR A 486 -14.77 -10.79 2.21
C TYR A 486 -15.74 -10.43 3.32
N LEU A 487 -15.46 -10.94 4.50
CA LEU A 487 -16.08 -10.49 5.74
C LEU A 487 -15.10 -9.55 6.45
N ASN A 488 -15.49 -8.30 6.61
CA ASN A 488 -14.74 -7.30 7.36
C ASN A 488 -14.90 -7.52 8.88
N THR A 489 -14.00 -6.96 9.66
CA THR A 489 -13.99 -7.07 11.14
C THR A 489 -15.22 -6.46 11.80
N ASP A 490 -15.90 -5.52 11.15
CA ASP A 490 -17.16 -4.91 11.60
C ASP A 490 -18.41 -5.64 11.09
N ASN A 491 -18.27 -6.86 10.57
CA ASN A 491 -19.31 -7.67 9.97
C ASN A 491 -19.93 -7.10 8.68
N THR A 492 -19.33 -6.09 8.05
CA THR A 492 -19.72 -5.72 6.70
C THR A 492 -19.16 -6.71 5.68
N VAL A 493 -19.93 -6.99 4.64
CA VAL A 493 -19.46 -7.76 3.49
C VAL A 493 -18.82 -6.79 2.51
N GLY A 494 -17.56 -7.04 2.15
CA GLY A 494 -16.86 -6.34 1.09
C GLY A 494 -16.73 -7.22 -0.14
N VAL A 495 -16.93 -6.66 -1.32
CA VAL A 495 -16.85 -7.38 -2.59
C VAL A 495 -15.98 -6.62 -3.56
N LEU A 496 -15.04 -7.34 -4.17
CA LEU A 496 -14.24 -6.86 -5.30
C LEU A 496 -14.70 -7.55 -6.58
N ILE A 497 -14.94 -6.76 -7.62
CA ILE A 497 -15.42 -7.22 -8.92
C ILE A 497 -14.54 -6.63 -10.01
N CYS A 498 -14.09 -7.48 -10.93
CA CYS A 498 -13.37 -7.10 -12.13
C CYS A 498 -14.12 -7.65 -13.36
N ASN A 499 -14.59 -6.77 -14.24
CA ASN A 499 -15.23 -7.14 -15.50
C ASN A 499 -14.32 -6.78 -16.68
N ASN A 500 -13.56 -7.75 -17.15
CA ASN A 500 -12.68 -7.60 -18.32
C ASN A 500 -13.43 -7.81 -19.66
N SER A 501 -14.71 -8.12 -19.64
CA SER A 501 -15.49 -8.29 -20.87
C SER A 501 -15.94 -6.96 -21.47
N SER A 502 -16.25 -6.97 -22.75
CA SER A 502 -16.80 -5.81 -23.47
C SER A 502 -18.33 -5.62 -23.27
N LYS A 503 -18.92 -6.35 -22.32
CA LYS A 503 -20.37 -6.30 -22.05
C LYS A 503 -20.64 -5.99 -20.59
N GLU A 504 -21.72 -5.28 -20.31
CA GLU A 504 -22.31 -5.20 -18.99
C GLU A 504 -22.72 -6.60 -18.52
N GLN A 505 -22.48 -6.93 -17.25
CA GLN A 505 -22.82 -8.22 -16.66
C GLN A 505 -23.82 -8.02 -15.51
N ASP A 506 -24.93 -8.77 -15.56
CA ASP A 506 -26.00 -8.73 -14.54
C ASP A 506 -25.93 -10.01 -13.70
N PHE A 507 -25.69 -9.89 -12.41
CA PHE A 507 -25.58 -11.01 -11.48
C PHE A 507 -26.19 -10.69 -10.12
N VAL A 508 -26.37 -11.75 -9.32
CA VAL A 508 -26.96 -11.68 -8.00
C VAL A 508 -26.04 -12.33 -6.98
N PHE A 509 -25.76 -11.62 -5.89
CA PHE A 509 -25.23 -12.22 -4.67
C PHE A 509 -26.39 -12.69 -3.81
N ALA A 510 -26.37 -13.96 -3.41
CA ALA A 510 -27.44 -14.56 -2.65
C ALA A 510 -26.93 -15.17 -1.34
N SER A 511 -27.53 -14.73 -0.22
CA SER A 511 -27.48 -15.42 1.06
C SER A 511 -28.86 -16.00 1.39
N THR A 512 -28.96 -16.66 2.54
CA THR A 512 -30.25 -17.19 3.04
C THR A 512 -31.23 -16.08 3.43
N LYS A 513 -30.77 -14.85 3.65
CA LYS A 513 -31.56 -13.74 4.18
C LYS A 513 -31.92 -12.69 3.16
N GLN A 514 -31.02 -12.43 2.19
CA GLN A 514 -31.14 -11.29 1.28
C GLN A 514 -30.44 -11.56 -0.05
N THR A 515 -30.74 -10.73 -1.04
CA THR A 515 -30.07 -10.74 -2.33
C THR A 515 -29.56 -9.34 -2.68
N VAL A 516 -28.36 -9.28 -3.26
CA VAL A 516 -27.81 -8.05 -3.83
C VAL A 516 -27.73 -8.23 -5.34
N LYS A 517 -28.58 -7.51 -6.06
CA LYS A 517 -28.56 -7.51 -7.51
C LYS A 517 -27.72 -6.35 -8.01
N TYR A 518 -26.74 -6.63 -8.86
CA TYR A 518 -25.83 -5.62 -9.38
C TYR A 518 -25.54 -5.84 -10.87
N LYS A 519 -25.43 -4.74 -11.59
CA LYS A 519 -24.99 -4.69 -12.99
C LYS A 519 -23.64 -4.01 -13.03
N VAL A 520 -22.60 -4.77 -13.38
CA VAL A 520 -21.25 -4.23 -13.52
C VAL A 520 -21.03 -3.81 -14.98
N PRO A 521 -20.61 -2.55 -15.23
CA PRO A 521 -20.34 -2.09 -16.60
C PRO A 521 -19.26 -2.91 -17.31
N ALA A 522 -19.24 -2.83 -18.63
CA ALA A 522 -18.14 -3.38 -19.44
C ALA A 522 -16.81 -2.75 -19.06
N ARG A 523 -15.72 -3.50 -19.12
CA ARG A 523 -14.35 -3.00 -18.90
C ARG A 523 -14.27 -2.12 -17.64
N SER A 524 -14.61 -2.67 -16.49
CA SER A 524 -14.69 -1.92 -15.24
C SER A 524 -14.25 -2.72 -14.04
N ILE A 525 -13.93 -2.00 -12.96
CA ILE A 525 -13.81 -2.55 -11.61
C ILE A 525 -14.90 -1.96 -10.73
N ALA A 526 -15.39 -2.74 -9.78
CA ALA A 526 -16.38 -2.29 -8.84
C ALA A 526 -16.15 -2.87 -7.43
N SER A 527 -16.56 -2.10 -6.43
CA SER A 527 -16.52 -2.48 -5.03
C SER A 527 -17.87 -2.31 -4.40
N LEU A 528 -18.36 -3.34 -3.70
CA LEU A 528 -19.64 -3.29 -3.02
C LEU A 528 -19.46 -3.52 -1.52
N LEU A 529 -20.28 -2.83 -0.73
CA LEU A 529 -20.32 -3.00 0.73
C LEU A 529 -21.78 -3.06 1.21
N TRP A 530 -22.04 -3.95 2.16
CA TRP A 530 -23.30 -3.96 2.89
C TRP A 530 -23.15 -4.59 4.28
N GLN A 531 -24.08 -4.26 5.16
CA GLN A 531 -24.20 -4.92 6.47
C GLN A 531 -25.07 -6.16 6.33
N GLU A 532 -24.66 -7.28 6.93
CA GLU A 532 -25.45 -8.51 6.92
C GLU A 532 -26.07 -8.87 8.29
#